data_92659545101cc07c18e900710712dee5
#
_entry.id   92659545101cc07c18e900710712dee5
#
_cell.length_a   1.000
_cell.length_b   1.000
_cell.length_c   1.000
_cell.angle_alpha   90.00
_cell.angle_beta   90.00
_cell.angle_gamma   90.00
#
_symmetry.space_group_name_H-M   'P 1'
#
loop_
_entity.id
_entity.type
_entity.pdbx_description
1 polymer ?
#
loop_
_entity_poly.entity_id
_entity_poly.type
_entity_poly.pdbx_seq_one_letter_code
_entity_poly.pdbx_strand_id
1 'polypeptide(L)'
;MPQDAYSSDLALGTNWGDRVQMQIDLQTSALRLANRQDWRTVADITGEAFANDPVNQYVFGKASSIRSMFRVMARDMYVPHGMCHLHPEGGATMWMPPGVEAAPTMLGLLNFAAGQVLNGTPGAIKRGMNLSEKMQEWHPRAPHFYLFTIGTTLAARGKGVGKSLLKPVLDACDGAGVPVYLENSNPANSGFYAAHGFERMGVFNVAGDESPVMEPMWREPLAG
;
A
#
# COMPACT_ATOMS: atom_id res chain seq x y z
N MET A 1 15.52 11.84 14.52
CA MET A 1 14.07 12.05 14.31
C MET A 1 13.44 12.20 15.68
N PRO A 2 12.72 13.26 16.01
CA PRO A 2 12.05 13.38 17.31
C PRO A 2 10.82 12.46 17.31
N GLN A 3 10.93 11.31 17.96
CA GLN A 3 9.85 10.34 18.14
C GLN A 3 8.82 10.74 19.21
N ASP A 4 9.06 11.83 19.93
CA ASP A 4 8.32 12.19 21.15
C ASP A 4 7.28 13.31 20.95
N ALA A 5 7.03 13.77 19.73
CA ALA A 5 6.18 14.94 19.46
C ALA A 5 4.72 14.59 19.14
N TYR A 6 4.37 13.32 18.97
CA TYR A 6 2.97 12.94 18.73
C TYR A 6 2.23 12.81 20.06
N SER A 7 1.42 13.82 20.34
CA SER A 7 0.58 13.98 21.52
C SER A 7 -0.23 12.70 21.82
N SER A 8 -0.38 12.41 23.13
CA SER A 8 -1.21 11.33 23.69
C SER A 8 -2.67 11.33 23.20
N ASP A 9 -3.13 12.37 22.54
CA ASP A 9 -4.48 12.49 21.97
C ASP A 9 -4.68 11.61 20.70
N LEU A 10 -3.61 11.13 20.09
CA LEU A 10 -3.66 10.20 18.97
C LEU A 10 -3.94 8.74 19.38
N ALA A 11 -3.87 8.43 20.68
CA ALA A 11 -3.81 7.05 21.15
C ALA A 11 -5.17 6.42 21.57
N LEU A 12 -6.26 7.16 21.70
CA LEU A 12 -7.49 6.64 22.29
C LEU A 12 -8.74 6.90 21.45
N GLY A 13 -9.22 5.87 20.76
CA GLY A 13 -10.62 5.75 20.34
C GLY A 13 -11.06 6.52 19.10
N THR A 14 -10.16 7.14 18.35
CA THR A 14 -10.53 7.87 17.14
C THR A 14 -10.53 6.93 15.93
N ASN A 15 -11.68 6.75 15.29
CA ASN A 15 -11.75 6.03 14.01
C ASN A 15 -11.19 6.93 12.90
N TRP A 16 -9.87 6.89 12.71
CA TRP A 16 -9.14 7.67 11.72
C TRP A 16 -9.62 7.37 10.30
N GLY A 17 -9.94 6.11 10.03
CA GLY A 17 -10.46 5.68 8.72
C GLY A 17 -11.74 6.41 8.35
N ASP A 18 -12.72 6.46 9.24
CA ASP A 18 -14.00 7.12 8.99
C ASP A 18 -13.84 8.64 8.82
N ARG A 19 -12.99 9.27 9.64
CA ARG A 19 -12.74 10.72 9.54
C ARG A 19 -12.09 11.10 8.21
N VAL A 20 -11.06 10.37 7.80
CA VAL A 20 -10.39 10.58 6.52
C VAL A 20 -11.34 10.29 5.36
N GLN A 21 -12.13 9.20 5.43
CA GLN A 21 -13.11 8.88 4.39
C GLN A 21 -14.17 9.98 4.25
N MET A 22 -14.72 10.48 5.34
CA MET A 22 -15.68 11.58 5.30
C MET A 22 -15.10 12.83 4.63
N GLN A 23 -13.85 13.17 4.88
CA GLN A 23 -13.19 14.30 4.22
C GLN A 23 -12.98 14.05 2.72
N ILE A 24 -12.65 12.81 2.33
CA ILE A 24 -12.51 12.43 0.92
C ILE A 24 -13.86 12.57 0.20
N ASP A 25 -14.94 12.10 0.79
CA ASP A 25 -16.28 12.17 0.22
C ASP A 25 -16.76 13.62 0.02
N LEU A 26 -16.33 14.54 0.88
CA LEU A 26 -16.59 15.97 0.74
C LEU A 26 -15.77 16.64 -0.37
N GLN A 27 -14.60 16.08 -0.71
CA GLN A 27 -13.67 16.67 -1.68
C GLN A 27 -13.87 16.15 -3.11
N THR A 28 -14.26 14.90 -3.27
CA THR A 28 -14.32 14.28 -4.60
C THR A 28 -15.33 13.12 -4.69
N SER A 29 -16.07 13.10 -5.78
CA SER A 29 -16.85 11.92 -6.19
C SER A 29 -16.10 10.99 -7.15
N ALA A 30 -14.85 11.31 -7.51
CA ALA A 30 -14.06 10.52 -8.44
C ALA A 30 -13.53 9.21 -7.81
N LEU A 31 -13.42 9.18 -6.48
CA LEU A 31 -13.00 7.99 -5.75
C LEU A 31 -14.20 7.31 -5.10
N ARG A 32 -14.26 6.01 -5.26
CA ARG A 32 -15.24 5.17 -4.57
C ARG A 32 -14.53 4.27 -3.58
N LEU A 33 -14.98 4.29 -2.32
CA LEU A 33 -14.54 3.31 -1.33
C LEU A 33 -14.99 1.90 -1.76
N ALA A 34 -14.05 0.97 -1.82
CA ALA A 34 -14.33 -0.41 -2.16
C ALA A 34 -15.11 -1.09 -1.01
N ASN A 35 -16.15 -1.82 -1.36
CA ASN A 35 -16.89 -2.70 -0.45
C ASN A 35 -16.35 -4.13 -0.52
N ARG A 36 -16.87 -5.03 0.33
CA ARG A 36 -16.41 -6.42 0.42
C ARG A 36 -16.51 -7.21 -0.89
N GLN A 37 -17.35 -6.81 -1.84
CA GLN A 37 -17.49 -7.51 -3.13
C GLN A 37 -16.41 -7.07 -4.14
N ASP A 38 -15.80 -5.90 -3.92
CA ASP A 38 -14.83 -5.28 -4.82
C ASP A 38 -13.41 -5.85 -4.69
N TRP A 39 -13.13 -6.75 -3.75
CA TRP A 39 -11.77 -7.23 -3.52
C TRP A 39 -11.09 -7.79 -4.78
N ARG A 40 -11.88 -8.42 -5.69
CA ARG A 40 -11.33 -8.93 -6.96
C ARG A 40 -10.89 -7.80 -7.87
N THR A 41 -11.70 -6.74 -7.99
CA THR A 41 -11.37 -5.56 -8.78
C THR A 41 -10.11 -4.86 -8.25
N VAL A 42 -10.03 -4.65 -6.93
CA VAL A 42 -8.84 -4.09 -6.28
C VAL A 42 -7.61 -4.96 -6.57
N ALA A 43 -7.72 -6.28 -6.37
CA ALA A 43 -6.62 -7.21 -6.59
C ALA A 43 -6.19 -7.32 -8.06
N ASP A 44 -7.11 -7.28 -9.00
CA ASP A 44 -6.81 -7.41 -10.42
C ASP A 44 -6.12 -6.14 -10.95
N ILE A 45 -6.58 -4.93 -10.55
CA ILE A 45 -5.92 -3.66 -10.90
C ILE A 45 -4.51 -3.59 -10.31
N THR A 46 -4.37 -3.89 -9.02
CA THR A 46 -3.04 -3.83 -8.36
C THR A 46 -2.12 -4.93 -8.86
N GLY A 47 -2.62 -6.14 -9.06
CA GLY A 47 -1.86 -7.24 -9.64
C GLY A 47 -1.39 -6.99 -11.08
N GLU A 48 -2.16 -6.26 -11.89
CA GLU A 48 -1.73 -5.79 -13.23
C GLU A 48 -0.67 -4.71 -13.10
N ALA A 49 -0.90 -3.71 -12.24
CA ALA A 49 0.01 -2.58 -12.06
C ALA A 49 1.42 -3.03 -11.62
N PHE A 50 1.48 -4.02 -10.72
CA PHE A 50 2.72 -4.54 -10.14
C PHE A 50 3.28 -5.77 -10.85
N ALA A 51 2.69 -6.21 -11.97
CA ALA A 51 3.16 -7.39 -12.71
C ALA A 51 4.62 -7.31 -13.16
N ASN A 52 5.12 -6.10 -13.44
CA ASN A 52 6.50 -5.83 -13.85
C ASN A 52 7.29 -5.03 -12.80
N ASP A 53 6.80 -4.95 -11.57
CA ASP A 53 7.51 -4.30 -10.48
C ASP A 53 8.77 -5.09 -10.11
N PRO A 54 9.94 -4.43 -9.95
CA PRO A 54 11.22 -5.12 -9.76
C PRO A 54 11.26 -5.98 -8.49
N VAL A 55 10.69 -5.50 -7.39
CA VAL A 55 10.65 -6.25 -6.12
C VAL A 55 9.70 -7.44 -6.24
N ASN A 56 8.50 -7.24 -6.78
CA ASN A 56 7.54 -8.33 -6.95
C ASN A 56 8.03 -9.39 -7.94
N GLN A 57 8.71 -8.98 -9.01
CA GLN A 57 9.35 -9.91 -9.97
C GLN A 57 10.47 -10.71 -9.29
N TYR A 58 11.31 -10.09 -8.47
CA TYR A 58 12.36 -10.78 -7.73
C TYR A 58 11.78 -11.79 -6.73
N VAL A 59 10.76 -11.40 -5.98
CA VAL A 59 10.17 -12.25 -4.93
C VAL A 59 9.36 -13.40 -5.53
N PHE A 60 8.44 -13.11 -6.45
CA PHE A 60 7.42 -14.05 -6.92
C PHE A 60 7.68 -14.57 -8.35
N GLY A 61 8.40 -13.84 -9.16
CA GLY A 61 8.85 -14.20 -10.50
C GLY A 61 7.80 -14.05 -11.59
N LYS A 62 6.60 -14.59 -11.41
CA LYS A 62 5.57 -14.62 -12.45
C LYS A 62 4.38 -13.72 -12.11
N ALA A 63 3.79 -13.08 -13.12
CA ALA A 63 2.62 -12.22 -12.95
C ALA A 63 1.42 -12.94 -12.31
N SER A 64 1.22 -14.23 -12.57
CA SER A 64 0.17 -15.04 -11.94
C SER A 64 0.40 -15.21 -10.43
N SER A 65 1.65 -15.36 -10.02
CA SER A 65 2.07 -15.50 -8.62
C SER A 65 1.92 -14.16 -7.88
N ILE A 66 2.35 -13.06 -8.50
CA ILE A 66 2.17 -11.69 -8.00
C ILE A 66 0.67 -11.40 -7.81
N ARG A 67 -0.16 -11.72 -8.81
CA ARG A 67 -1.61 -11.54 -8.73
C ARG A 67 -2.24 -12.36 -7.61
N SER A 68 -1.73 -13.59 -7.35
CA SER A 68 -2.18 -14.41 -6.23
C SER A 68 -1.92 -13.74 -4.88
N MET A 69 -0.76 -13.09 -4.71
CA MET A 69 -0.44 -12.31 -3.51
C MET A 69 -1.43 -11.15 -3.32
N PHE A 70 -1.63 -10.32 -4.34
CA PHE A 70 -2.57 -9.19 -4.25
C PHE A 70 -4.01 -9.64 -3.97
N ARG A 71 -4.43 -10.81 -4.44
CA ARG A 71 -5.76 -11.38 -4.12
C ARG A 71 -5.92 -11.69 -2.64
N VAL A 72 -4.90 -12.24 -1.99
CA VAL A 72 -4.93 -12.51 -0.56
C VAL A 72 -4.91 -11.21 0.24
N MET A 73 -4.03 -10.26 -0.13
CA MET A 73 -3.96 -8.96 0.53
C MET A 73 -5.30 -8.21 0.43
N ALA A 74 -5.86 -8.07 -0.75
CA ALA A 74 -7.14 -7.38 -0.95
C ALA A 74 -8.28 -8.05 -0.21
N ARG A 75 -8.42 -9.40 -0.33
CA ARG A 75 -9.57 -10.14 0.21
C ARG A 75 -9.56 -10.23 1.73
N ASP A 76 -8.39 -10.49 2.31
CA ASP A 76 -8.27 -10.87 3.72
C ASP A 76 -7.87 -9.70 4.63
N MET A 77 -7.17 -8.70 4.09
CA MET A 77 -6.60 -7.62 4.89
C MET A 77 -7.20 -6.25 4.54
N TYR A 78 -6.94 -5.76 3.32
CA TYR A 78 -7.16 -4.34 3.03
C TYR A 78 -8.62 -3.98 2.77
N VAL A 79 -9.39 -4.80 2.06
CA VAL A 79 -10.82 -4.50 1.82
C VAL A 79 -11.67 -4.67 3.09
N PRO A 80 -11.47 -5.72 3.92
CA PRO A 80 -12.28 -5.87 5.14
C PRO A 80 -11.83 -5.00 6.33
N HIS A 81 -10.57 -4.59 6.41
CA HIS A 81 -10.00 -3.95 7.61
C HIS A 81 -9.35 -2.60 7.33
N GLY A 82 -8.97 -2.32 6.09
CA GLY A 82 -8.35 -1.09 5.65
C GLY A 82 -9.33 -0.21 4.86
N MET A 83 -8.74 0.68 4.05
CA MET A 83 -9.46 1.54 3.11
C MET A 83 -8.90 1.30 1.70
N CYS A 84 -9.74 0.89 0.79
CA CYS A 84 -9.37 0.71 -0.61
C CYS A 84 -10.20 1.64 -1.48
N HIS A 85 -9.55 2.45 -2.32
CA HIS A 85 -10.27 3.32 -3.24
C HIS A 85 -10.17 2.78 -4.67
N LEU A 86 -11.25 2.93 -5.41
CA LEU A 86 -11.34 2.62 -6.83
C LEU A 86 -11.60 3.90 -7.62
N HIS A 87 -10.84 4.05 -8.71
CA HIS A 87 -11.04 5.11 -9.69
C HIS A 87 -11.72 4.54 -10.93
N PRO A 88 -12.74 5.22 -11.52
CA PRO A 88 -13.52 4.69 -12.66
C PRO A 88 -12.68 4.40 -13.90
N GLU A 89 -11.57 5.10 -14.09
CA GLU A 89 -10.66 4.87 -15.22
C GLU A 89 -9.65 3.72 -14.99
N GLY A 90 -9.81 2.91 -13.94
CA GLY A 90 -8.96 1.74 -13.70
C GLY A 90 -7.75 2.04 -12.81
N GLY A 91 -8.02 2.54 -11.64
CA GLY A 91 -7.04 2.70 -10.58
C GLY A 91 -7.52 2.13 -9.25
N ALA A 92 -6.60 1.68 -8.40
CA ALA A 92 -6.90 1.17 -7.07
C ALA A 92 -5.80 1.49 -6.06
N THR A 93 -6.20 1.66 -4.80
CA THR A 93 -5.29 1.78 -3.65
C THR A 93 -5.66 0.80 -2.56
N MET A 94 -4.68 0.45 -1.73
CA MET A 94 -4.87 -0.26 -0.47
C MET A 94 -4.17 0.52 0.63
N TRP A 95 -4.96 0.99 1.60
CA TRP A 95 -4.50 1.75 2.75
C TRP A 95 -4.82 1.03 4.05
N MET A 96 -3.98 1.21 5.05
CA MET A 96 -4.24 0.78 6.42
C MET A 96 -4.23 1.99 7.35
N PRO A 97 -5.35 2.30 8.03
CA PRO A 97 -5.41 3.38 9.00
C PRO A 97 -4.53 3.12 10.24
N PRO A 98 -4.11 4.16 10.97
CA PRO A 98 -3.36 4.00 12.21
C PRO A 98 -4.08 3.10 13.22
N GLY A 99 -3.32 2.22 13.87
CA GLY A 99 -3.83 1.33 14.92
C GLY A 99 -4.69 0.16 14.43
N VAL A 100 -4.85 0.00 13.12
CA VAL A 100 -5.52 -1.17 12.54
C VAL A 100 -4.49 -2.22 12.20
N GLU A 101 -4.60 -3.39 12.84
CA GLU A 101 -3.80 -4.57 12.54
C GLU A 101 -4.65 -5.58 11.76
N ALA A 102 -4.11 -6.12 10.70
CA ALA A 102 -4.76 -7.15 9.91
C ALA A 102 -3.75 -8.21 9.48
N ALA A 103 -4.20 -9.45 9.46
CA ALA A 103 -3.41 -10.58 8.98
C ALA A 103 -4.23 -11.40 7.98
N PRO A 104 -3.57 -12.08 7.04
CA PRO A 104 -4.26 -13.02 6.16
C PRO A 104 -4.96 -14.12 6.96
N THR A 105 -6.12 -14.55 6.50
CA THR A 105 -6.78 -15.71 7.08
C THR A 105 -5.96 -16.99 6.84
N MET A 106 -6.18 -18.04 7.64
CA MET A 106 -5.54 -19.34 7.43
C MET A 106 -5.84 -19.87 6.02
N LEU A 107 -7.08 -19.75 5.55
CA LEU A 107 -7.46 -20.11 4.18
C LEU A 107 -6.73 -19.25 3.13
N GLY A 108 -6.55 -17.96 3.42
CA GLY A 108 -5.76 -17.07 2.58
C GLY A 108 -4.32 -17.49 2.45
N LEU A 109 -3.68 -17.82 3.56
CA LEU A 109 -2.30 -18.34 3.59
C LEU A 109 -2.16 -19.66 2.80
N LEU A 110 -3.11 -20.59 2.96
CA LEU A 110 -3.11 -21.84 2.21
C LEU A 110 -3.28 -21.58 0.71
N ASN A 111 -4.20 -20.72 0.32
CA ASN A 111 -4.41 -20.35 -1.08
C ASN A 111 -3.18 -19.65 -1.67
N PHE A 112 -2.55 -18.76 -0.89
CA PHE A 112 -1.30 -18.12 -1.30
C PHE A 112 -0.19 -19.15 -1.49
N ALA A 113 0.04 -20.03 -0.52
CA ALA A 113 1.05 -21.08 -0.61
C ALA A 113 0.81 -22.00 -1.83
N ALA A 114 -0.43 -22.45 -2.03
CA ALA A 114 -0.81 -23.24 -3.21
C ALA A 114 -0.55 -22.47 -4.52
N GLY A 115 -0.92 -21.21 -4.58
CA GLY A 115 -0.65 -20.34 -5.72
C GLY A 115 0.85 -20.18 -6.01
N GLN A 116 1.69 -20.09 -4.98
CA GLN A 116 3.15 -20.02 -5.12
C GLN A 116 3.76 -21.34 -5.56
N VAL A 117 3.27 -22.48 -5.05
CA VAL A 117 3.74 -23.81 -5.46
C VAL A 117 3.39 -24.08 -6.92
N LEU A 118 2.18 -23.75 -7.35
CA LEU A 118 1.69 -24.03 -8.71
C LEU A 118 2.22 -23.06 -9.76
N ASN A 119 2.36 -21.77 -9.41
CA ASN A 119 2.62 -20.71 -10.37
C ASN A 119 3.89 -19.90 -10.07
N GLY A 120 4.44 -20.02 -8.85
CA GLY A 120 5.60 -19.24 -8.41
C GLY A 120 6.94 -19.81 -8.93
N THR A 121 7.99 -19.19 -8.43
CA THR A 121 9.37 -19.66 -8.61
C THR A 121 9.84 -20.34 -7.33
N PRO A 122 10.78 -21.29 -7.44
CA PRO A 122 11.38 -21.92 -6.25
C PRO A 122 11.85 -20.86 -5.23
N GLY A 123 11.49 -21.04 -3.96
CA GLY A 123 11.85 -20.12 -2.88
C GLY A 123 11.03 -18.84 -2.77
N ALA A 124 9.98 -18.62 -3.60
CA ALA A 124 9.14 -17.42 -3.55
C ALA A 124 8.56 -17.14 -2.15
N ILE A 125 8.06 -18.18 -1.47
CA ILE A 125 7.52 -18.03 -0.11
C ILE A 125 8.60 -17.52 0.85
N LYS A 126 9.80 -18.12 0.83
CA LYS A 126 10.92 -17.69 1.69
C LYS A 126 11.35 -16.25 1.39
N ARG A 127 11.45 -15.88 0.10
CA ARG A 127 11.78 -14.50 -0.27
C ARG A 127 10.72 -13.52 0.19
N GLY A 128 9.43 -13.88 0.07
CA GLY A 128 8.31 -13.07 0.56
C GLY A 128 8.34 -12.88 2.08
N MET A 129 8.65 -13.92 2.85
CA MET A 129 8.81 -13.83 4.30
C MET A 129 9.98 -12.92 4.68
N ASN A 130 11.14 -13.11 4.07
CA ASN A 130 12.32 -12.26 4.32
C ASN A 130 12.05 -10.78 3.98
N LEU A 131 11.33 -10.52 2.88
CA LEU A 131 10.92 -9.16 2.54
C LEU A 131 10.00 -8.57 3.62
N SER A 132 8.99 -9.33 4.05
CA SER A 132 8.05 -8.90 5.10
C SER A 132 8.76 -8.57 6.41
N GLU A 133 9.74 -9.38 6.83
CA GLU A 133 10.58 -9.11 8.01
C GLU A 133 11.35 -7.79 7.86
N LYS A 134 11.99 -7.57 6.72
CA LYS A 134 12.72 -6.32 6.44
C LYS A 134 11.81 -5.10 6.39
N MET A 135 10.64 -5.20 5.75
CA MET A 135 9.65 -4.13 5.76
C MET A 135 9.23 -3.78 7.18
N GLN A 136 9.03 -4.80 8.04
CA GLN A 136 8.67 -4.59 9.44
C GLN A 136 9.77 -3.91 10.27
N GLU A 137 11.05 -4.15 9.98
CA GLU A 137 12.18 -3.45 10.61
C GLU A 137 12.19 -1.95 10.31
N TRP A 138 11.76 -1.55 9.10
CA TRP A 138 11.68 -0.17 8.65
C TRP A 138 10.36 0.51 8.97
N HIS A 139 9.32 -0.28 9.30
CA HIS A 139 7.98 0.25 9.54
C HIS A 139 7.95 1.16 10.78
N PRO A 140 7.52 2.44 10.65
CA PRO A 140 7.53 3.37 11.77
C PRO A 140 6.59 2.93 12.89
N ARG A 141 6.98 3.19 14.14
CA ARG A 141 6.15 2.94 15.32
C ARG A 141 5.14 4.06 15.59
N ALA A 142 5.43 5.27 15.11
CA ALA A 142 4.51 6.40 15.22
C ALA A 142 3.21 6.09 14.47
N PRO A 143 2.03 6.48 14.99
CA PRO A 143 0.78 6.31 14.28
C PRO A 143 0.80 7.01 12.91
N HIS A 144 0.41 6.30 11.86
CA HIS A 144 0.40 6.82 10.49
C HIS A 144 -0.60 6.08 9.62
N PHE A 145 -1.01 6.70 8.51
CA PHE A 145 -1.66 5.98 7.42
C PHE A 145 -0.60 5.24 6.59
N TYR A 146 -0.81 3.96 6.39
CA TYR A 146 0.08 3.13 5.57
C TYR A 146 -0.49 2.92 4.18
N LEU A 147 0.20 3.42 3.16
CA LEU A 147 -0.09 3.11 1.76
C LEU A 147 0.66 1.84 1.36
N PHE A 148 -0.02 0.70 1.40
CA PHE A 148 0.54 -0.57 0.94
C PHE A 148 0.73 -0.60 -0.58
N THR A 149 -0.27 -0.10 -1.34
CA THR A 149 -0.19 -0.10 -2.80
C THR A 149 -1.06 0.98 -3.42
N ILE A 150 -0.56 1.55 -4.50
CA ILE A 150 -1.29 2.36 -5.46
C ILE A 150 -0.97 1.85 -6.85
N GLY A 151 -1.99 1.51 -7.63
CA GLY A 151 -1.81 0.94 -8.95
C GLY A 151 -2.83 1.45 -9.95
N THR A 152 -2.41 1.52 -11.20
CA THR A 152 -3.28 1.84 -12.34
C THR A 152 -3.14 0.76 -13.41
N THR A 153 -4.23 0.43 -14.09
CA THR A 153 -4.19 -0.43 -15.28
C THR A 153 -3.30 0.19 -16.35
N LEU A 154 -2.81 -0.63 -17.27
CA LEU A 154 -2.01 -0.15 -18.40
C LEU A 154 -2.77 0.92 -19.22
N ALA A 155 -4.08 0.74 -19.40
CA ALA A 155 -4.95 1.67 -20.13
C ALA A 155 -5.13 3.03 -19.41
N ALA A 156 -4.94 3.08 -18.09
CA ALA A 156 -5.08 4.29 -17.26
C ALA A 156 -3.76 5.04 -17.05
N ARG A 157 -2.62 4.46 -17.45
CA ARG A 157 -1.30 5.09 -17.26
C ARG A 157 -1.18 6.41 -18.03
N GLY A 158 -0.48 7.38 -17.44
CA GLY A 158 -0.25 8.69 -18.05
C GLY A 158 -1.46 9.65 -18.03
N LYS A 159 -2.62 9.22 -17.52
CA LYS A 159 -3.86 10.01 -17.47
C LYS A 159 -4.09 10.74 -16.13
N GLY A 160 -3.11 10.77 -15.23
CA GLY A 160 -3.24 11.44 -13.94
C GLY A 160 -4.00 10.63 -12.88
N VAL A 161 -4.45 9.41 -13.18
CA VAL A 161 -5.24 8.56 -12.27
C VAL A 161 -4.51 8.31 -10.94
N GLY A 162 -3.19 8.09 -10.96
CA GLY A 162 -2.40 7.93 -9.74
C GLY A 162 -2.46 9.16 -8.83
N LYS A 163 -2.37 10.38 -9.40
CA LYS A 163 -2.53 11.62 -8.65
C LYS A 163 -3.94 11.76 -8.09
N SER A 164 -4.96 11.43 -8.89
CA SER A 164 -6.36 11.49 -8.46
C SER A 164 -6.67 10.51 -7.33
N LEU A 165 -5.98 9.36 -7.27
CA LEU A 165 -6.10 8.38 -6.19
C LEU A 165 -5.38 8.84 -4.91
N LEU A 166 -4.22 9.46 -5.05
CA LEU A 166 -3.35 9.78 -3.92
C LEU A 166 -3.74 11.09 -3.23
N LYS A 167 -3.91 12.16 -4.01
CA LYS A 167 -4.09 13.51 -3.48
C LYS A 167 -5.27 13.67 -2.50
N PRO A 168 -6.49 13.19 -2.76
CA PRO A 168 -7.60 13.35 -1.81
C PRO A 168 -7.35 12.70 -0.45
N VAL A 169 -6.65 11.56 -0.44
CA VAL A 169 -6.29 10.88 0.83
C VAL A 169 -5.22 11.66 1.57
N LEU A 170 -4.22 12.18 0.87
CA LEU A 170 -3.19 13.02 1.49
C LEU A 170 -3.77 14.32 2.05
N ASP A 171 -4.64 15.01 1.30
CA ASP A 171 -5.31 16.24 1.78
C ASP A 171 -6.17 15.95 3.03
N ALA A 172 -6.83 14.79 3.08
CA ALA A 172 -7.59 14.38 4.25
C ALA A 172 -6.69 14.02 5.44
N CYS A 173 -5.54 13.40 5.20
CA CYS A 173 -4.53 13.15 6.23
C CYS A 173 -3.94 14.47 6.76
N ASP A 174 -3.70 15.46 5.89
CA ASP A 174 -3.27 16.79 6.27
C ASP A 174 -4.29 17.47 7.20
N GLY A 175 -5.55 17.49 6.82
CA GLY A 175 -6.64 18.04 7.64
C GLY A 175 -6.85 17.30 8.96
N ALA A 176 -6.47 16.02 9.03
CA ALA A 176 -6.52 15.23 10.26
C ALA A 176 -5.22 15.30 11.10
N GLY A 177 -4.15 15.90 10.58
CA GLY A 177 -2.84 15.96 11.25
C GLY A 177 -2.15 14.59 11.36
N VAL A 178 -2.37 13.70 10.40
CA VAL A 178 -1.85 12.31 10.44
C VAL A 178 -0.81 12.13 9.36
N PRO A 179 0.40 11.65 9.71
CA PRO A 179 1.44 11.35 8.74
C PRO A 179 1.11 10.12 7.90
N VAL A 180 1.84 9.98 6.80
CA VAL A 180 1.66 8.88 5.83
C VAL A 180 2.99 8.19 5.58
N TYR A 181 2.95 6.86 5.52
CA TYR A 181 4.10 6.01 5.23
C TYR A 181 3.83 5.09 4.03
N LEU A 182 4.88 4.78 3.28
CA LEU A 182 4.89 3.76 2.23
C LEU A 182 6.29 3.17 2.04
N GLU A 183 6.36 2.00 1.41
CA GLU A 183 7.60 1.47 0.84
C GLU A 183 7.52 1.46 -0.68
N ASN A 184 8.35 2.28 -1.33
CA ASN A 184 8.45 2.33 -2.78
C ASN A 184 9.31 1.16 -3.29
N SER A 185 8.69 0.24 -4.02
CA SER A 185 9.33 -0.95 -4.60
C SER A 185 9.97 -0.71 -5.98
N ASN A 186 9.78 0.48 -6.55
CA ASN A 186 10.34 0.83 -7.85
C ASN A 186 10.90 2.25 -7.84
N PRO A 187 12.23 2.44 -7.87
CA PRO A 187 12.86 3.75 -7.87
C PRO A 187 12.37 4.72 -8.97
N ALA A 188 11.81 4.20 -10.07
CA ALA A 188 11.20 5.03 -11.10
C ALA A 188 10.00 5.86 -10.60
N ASN A 189 9.39 5.45 -9.48
CA ASN A 189 8.27 6.16 -8.86
C ASN A 189 8.70 7.17 -7.79
N SER A 190 9.99 7.25 -7.43
CA SER A 190 10.47 8.12 -6.34
C SER A 190 10.12 9.59 -6.58
N GLY A 191 10.23 10.06 -7.82
CA GLY A 191 9.85 11.43 -8.20
C GLY A 191 8.34 11.69 -8.07
N PHE A 192 7.50 10.67 -8.33
CA PHE A 192 6.06 10.80 -8.12
C PHE A 192 5.72 11.00 -6.64
N TYR A 193 6.30 10.20 -5.75
CA TYR A 193 6.06 10.34 -4.32
C TYR A 193 6.66 11.62 -3.74
N ALA A 194 7.88 11.99 -4.16
CA ALA A 194 8.52 13.24 -3.75
C ALA A 194 7.68 14.48 -4.14
N ALA A 195 7.07 14.49 -5.34
CA ALA A 195 6.16 15.55 -5.77
C ALA A 195 4.86 15.64 -4.93
N HIS A 196 4.56 14.63 -4.11
CA HIS A 196 3.45 14.60 -3.18
C HIS A 196 3.89 14.76 -1.71
N GLY A 197 5.12 15.24 -1.47
CA GLY A 197 5.63 15.57 -0.14
C GLY A 197 6.23 14.40 0.63
N PHE A 198 6.44 13.23 0.00
CA PHE A 198 7.13 12.12 0.66
C PHE A 198 8.64 12.32 0.64
N GLU A 199 9.25 12.10 1.78
CA GLU A 199 10.70 12.09 1.96
C GLU A 199 11.20 10.66 2.16
N ARG A 200 12.31 10.33 1.53
CA ARG A 200 12.92 9.01 1.66
C ARG A 200 13.65 8.89 3.00
N MET A 201 13.25 7.92 3.81
CA MET A 201 13.87 7.62 5.11
C MET A 201 15.20 6.87 4.95
N GLY A 202 15.33 6.10 3.89
CA GLY A 202 16.49 5.28 3.58
C GLY A 202 16.25 4.36 2.40
N VAL A 203 17.12 3.37 2.25
CA VAL A 203 17.02 2.34 1.21
C VAL A 203 17.47 1.02 1.80
N PHE A 204 16.80 -0.07 1.47
CA PHE A 204 17.28 -1.41 1.80
C PHE A 204 17.14 -2.36 0.61
N ASN A 205 18.07 -3.29 0.51
CA ASN A 205 18.01 -4.36 -0.47
C ASN A 205 17.08 -5.47 0.01
N VAL A 206 16.25 -6.01 -0.89
CA VAL A 206 15.28 -7.10 -0.56
C VAL A 206 16.00 -8.34 -0.02
N ALA A 207 17.21 -8.60 -0.53
CA ALA A 207 18.07 -9.70 -0.06
C ALA A 207 19.55 -9.25 -0.01
N GLY A 208 20.45 -9.74 -0.85
CA GLY A 208 21.82 -9.29 -0.97
C GLY A 208 21.95 -8.05 -1.87
N ASP A 209 23.18 -7.52 -1.98
CA ASP A 209 23.49 -6.24 -2.64
C ASP A 209 23.03 -6.12 -4.11
N GLU A 210 22.92 -7.25 -4.82
CA GLU A 210 22.43 -7.27 -6.20
C GLU A 210 20.89 -7.41 -6.34
N SER A 211 20.16 -7.50 -5.21
CA SER A 211 18.71 -7.58 -5.24
C SER A 211 18.07 -6.20 -5.42
N PRO A 212 16.80 -6.15 -5.90
CA PRO A 212 16.07 -4.90 -5.97
C PRO A 212 16.03 -4.17 -4.63
N VAL A 213 15.92 -2.86 -4.68
CA VAL A 213 15.85 -1.99 -3.51
C VAL A 213 14.41 -1.62 -3.19
N MET A 214 14.14 -1.38 -1.92
CA MET A 214 12.96 -0.68 -1.44
C MET A 214 13.35 0.63 -0.80
N GLU A 215 12.52 1.63 -0.98
CA GLU A 215 12.68 2.96 -0.42
C GLU A 215 11.53 3.24 0.56
N PRO A 216 11.72 3.05 1.89
CA PRO A 216 10.80 3.55 2.89
C PRO A 216 10.68 5.07 2.78
N MET A 217 9.44 5.57 2.70
CA MET A 217 9.17 6.99 2.52
C MET A 217 8.13 7.45 3.53
N TRP A 218 8.35 8.63 4.10
CA TRP A 218 7.51 9.26 5.10
C TRP A 218 7.03 10.62 4.62
N ARG A 219 5.81 10.97 4.97
CA ARG A 219 5.24 12.28 4.71
C ARG A 219 4.60 12.81 5.98
N GLU A 220 5.11 13.94 6.46
CA GLU A 220 4.45 14.70 7.52
C GLU A 220 3.18 15.39 6.98
N PRO A 221 2.14 15.53 7.82
CA PRO A 221 0.98 16.31 7.43
C PRO A 221 1.38 17.75 7.18
N LEU A 222 0.90 18.34 6.10
CA LEU A 222 1.13 19.74 5.79
C LEU A 222 0.23 20.58 6.71
N ALA A 223 0.83 21.59 7.35
CA ALA A 223 0.06 22.57 8.10
C ALA A 223 -0.87 23.33 7.14
N GLY A 224 -2.16 23.32 7.41
CA GLY A 224 -3.15 24.10 6.68
C GLY A 224 -3.04 25.61 6.96
#